data_29fbc33388334451d64c0dad6a666279
#
_entry.id   29fbc33388334451d64c0dad6a666279
#
_cell.length_a   1.000
_cell.length_b   1.000
_cell.length_c   1.000
_cell.angle_alpha   90.00
_cell.angle_beta   90.00
_cell.angle_gamma   90.00
#
_symmetry.space_group_name_H-M   'P 1'
#
loop_
_entity.id
_entity.type
_entity.pdbx_description
1 polymer ?
#
loop_
_entity_poly.entity_id
_entity_poly.type
_entity_poly.pdbx_seq_one_letter_code
_entity_poly.pdbx_strand_id
1 'polypeptide(L)'
;MPKETFYKLKDEKKKRILEAAVQEFASRKFSEASLNQIVKTAKIPWGSFYQYFDGKEDLYLYVIQEMSKYKWDTLKQAGVEDIDGDFFDTIREKIMALLELRKHNPQYAQIALFQEMDDNEFIRKLRGDSTKRWKEIIERDKKRGIIKPEIDADVMIDMFYNFVLLNFYKVGLDEGKFMTRLDKAIKIIREGSSKEIYP
;
A
#
# COMPACT_ATOMS: atom_id res chain seq x y z
N MET A 1 -15.00 1.45 -10.01
CA MET A 1 -14.33 2.64 -10.62
C MET A 1 -15.38 3.73 -10.84
N PRO A 2 -15.04 5.02 -10.69
CA PRO A 2 -16.00 6.12 -10.86
C PRO A 2 -16.72 6.07 -12.20
N LYS A 3 -17.99 6.48 -12.21
CA LYS A 3 -18.80 6.58 -13.41
C LYS A 3 -18.38 7.78 -14.27
N GLU A 4 -18.71 7.79 -15.56
CA GLU A 4 -18.42 8.92 -16.45
C GLU A 4 -18.89 10.28 -15.92
N THR A 5 -20.01 10.30 -15.22
CA THR A 5 -20.57 11.49 -14.60
C THR A 5 -19.64 12.14 -13.58
N PHE A 6 -18.84 11.33 -12.87
CA PHE A 6 -17.82 11.82 -11.96
C PHE A 6 -16.71 12.56 -12.69
N TYR A 7 -16.22 12.01 -13.78
CA TYR A 7 -15.12 12.64 -14.56
C TYR A 7 -15.52 13.95 -15.21
N LYS A 8 -16.82 14.15 -15.48
CA LYS A 8 -17.39 15.41 -16.00
C LYS A 8 -17.57 16.51 -14.95
N LEU A 9 -17.33 16.21 -13.66
CA LEU A 9 -17.40 17.22 -12.60
C LEU A 9 -16.27 18.23 -12.70
N LYS A 10 -16.52 19.45 -12.19
CA LYS A 10 -15.46 20.44 -11.98
C LYS A 10 -14.42 19.90 -11.01
N ASP A 11 -13.16 20.20 -11.24
CA ASP A 11 -12.04 19.67 -10.45
C ASP A 11 -12.16 19.98 -8.96
N GLU A 12 -12.67 21.16 -8.60
CA GLU A 12 -12.94 21.52 -7.21
C GLU A 12 -13.91 20.53 -6.52
N LYS A 13 -14.95 20.09 -7.22
CA LYS A 13 -15.92 19.12 -6.68
C LYS A 13 -15.32 17.73 -6.57
N LYS A 14 -14.54 17.28 -7.57
CA LYS A 14 -13.77 16.01 -7.50
C LYS A 14 -12.82 16.02 -6.32
N LYS A 15 -12.07 17.11 -6.13
CA LYS A 15 -11.13 17.30 -5.03
C LYS A 15 -11.83 17.21 -3.67
N ARG A 16 -12.96 17.89 -3.47
CA ARG A 16 -13.72 17.81 -2.21
C ARG A 16 -14.20 16.39 -1.90
N ILE A 17 -14.66 15.65 -2.91
CA ILE A 17 -15.09 14.25 -2.73
C ILE A 17 -13.90 13.37 -2.33
N LEU A 18 -12.77 13.52 -3.01
CA LEU A 18 -11.54 12.79 -2.69
C LEU A 18 -11.05 13.10 -1.28
N GLU A 19 -10.96 14.38 -0.91
CA GLU A 19 -10.51 14.81 0.42
C GLU A 19 -11.42 14.28 1.53
N ALA A 20 -12.75 14.32 1.35
CA ALA A 20 -13.69 13.78 2.30
C ALA A 20 -13.55 12.25 2.46
N ALA A 21 -13.33 11.53 1.36
CA ALA A 21 -13.10 10.09 1.37
C ALA A 21 -11.77 9.75 2.04
N VAL A 22 -10.69 10.46 1.71
CA VAL A 22 -9.37 10.29 2.34
C VAL A 22 -9.44 10.55 3.84
N GLN A 23 -10.11 11.61 4.27
CA GLN A 23 -10.28 11.93 5.69
C GLN A 23 -10.99 10.80 6.44
N GLU A 24 -12.07 10.25 5.90
CA GLU A 24 -12.83 9.17 6.53
C GLU A 24 -12.02 7.87 6.57
N PHE A 25 -11.44 7.45 5.44
CA PHE A 25 -10.66 6.21 5.36
C PHE A 25 -9.30 6.29 6.09
N ALA A 26 -8.78 7.46 6.34
CA ALA A 26 -7.61 7.66 7.19
C ALA A 26 -7.94 7.70 8.69
N SER A 27 -9.21 7.87 9.06
CA SER A 27 -9.64 7.93 10.47
C SER A 27 -10.10 6.58 11.01
N ARG A 28 -10.45 5.62 10.15
CA ARG A 28 -10.95 4.29 10.53
C ARG A 28 -10.79 3.28 9.39
N LYS A 29 -10.89 1.99 9.72
CA LYS A 29 -10.84 0.90 8.74
C LYS A 29 -11.97 1.03 7.72
N PHE A 30 -11.78 0.46 6.53
CA PHE A 30 -12.83 0.44 5.49
C PHE A 30 -14.15 -0.16 6.00
N SER A 31 -14.08 -1.27 6.76
CA SER A 31 -15.26 -1.92 7.37
C SER A 31 -16.08 -0.96 8.24
N GLU A 32 -15.42 -0.07 8.96
CA GLU A 32 -16.00 0.88 9.92
C GLU A 32 -16.35 2.24 9.29
N ALA A 33 -15.82 2.53 8.11
CA ALA A 33 -15.97 3.82 7.44
C ALA A 33 -17.42 4.08 6.99
N SER A 34 -17.87 5.30 7.22
CA SER A 34 -19.25 5.75 6.98
C SER A 34 -19.37 6.54 5.68
N LEU A 35 -20.10 5.96 4.72
CA LEU A 35 -20.44 6.65 3.48
C LEU A 35 -21.27 7.92 3.72
N ASN A 36 -22.16 7.89 4.74
CA ASN A 36 -22.94 9.07 5.16
C ASN A 36 -22.02 10.21 5.59
N GLN A 37 -20.98 9.91 6.36
CA GLN A 37 -20.01 10.92 6.80
C GLN A 37 -19.24 11.51 5.61
N ILE A 38 -18.82 10.68 4.66
CA ILE A 38 -18.14 11.14 3.44
C ILE A 38 -19.03 12.10 2.64
N VAL A 39 -20.27 11.69 2.36
CA VAL A 39 -21.23 12.52 1.59
C VAL A 39 -21.49 13.86 2.27
N LYS A 40 -21.66 13.86 3.61
CA LYS A 40 -21.85 15.07 4.42
C LYS A 40 -20.63 15.98 4.35
N THR A 41 -19.41 15.43 4.55
CA THR A 41 -18.16 16.19 4.52
C THR A 41 -17.87 16.76 3.13
N ALA A 42 -18.13 15.99 2.07
CA ALA A 42 -18.00 16.42 0.69
C ALA A 42 -19.05 17.48 0.27
N LYS A 43 -20.06 17.74 1.09
CA LYS A 43 -21.17 18.65 0.82
C LYS A 43 -21.85 18.35 -0.52
N ILE A 44 -22.18 17.08 -0.76
CA ILE A 44 -22.93 16.64 -1.94
C ILE A 44 -24.26 16.05 -1.51
N PRO A 45 -25.33 16.18 -2.34
CA PRO A 45 -26.60 15.48 -2.09
C PRO A 45 -26.38 13.96 -2.13
N TRP A 46 -27.05 13.22 -1.24
CA TRP A 46 -26.94 11.76 -1.17
C TRP A 46 -27.22 11.06 -2.51
N GLY A 47 -28.27 11.49 -3.23
CA GLY A 47 -28.59 10.96 -4.56
C GLY A 47 -27.51 11.21 -5.60
N SER A 48 -26.72 12.31 -5.46
CA SER A 48 -25.61 12.60 -6.37
C SER A 48 -24.45 11.64 -6.19
N PHE A 49 -24.25 11.08 -4.99
CA PHE A 49 -23.21 10.10 -4.75
C PHE A 49 -23.35 8.89 -5.70
N TYR A 50 -24.54 8.34 -5.81
CA TYR A 50 -24.82 7.16 -6.66
C TYR A 50 -24.78 7.46 -8.17
N GLN A 51 -24.79 8.74 -8.55
CA GLN A 51 -24.47 9.15 -9.92
C GLN A 51 -22.98 9.05 -10.23
N TYR A 52 -22.11 9.04 -9.21
CA TYR A 52 -20.66 9.04 -9.34
C TYR A 52 -20.02 7.69 -9.03
N PHE A 53 -20.55 6.97 -8.03
CA PHE A 53 -20.00 5.71 -7.52
C PHE A 53 -21.12 4.71 -7.28
N ASP A 54 -20.83 3.42 -7.44
CA ASP A 54 -21.79 2.35 -7.14
C ASP A 54 -21.93 2.08 -5.64
N GLY A 55 -20.90 2.42 -4.84
CA GLY A 55 -20.89 2.22 -3.41
C GLY A 55 -19.58 2.63 -2.75
N LYS A 56 -19.43 2.25 -1.47
CA LYS A 56 -18.24 2.54 -0.67
C LYS A 56 -16.98 1.88 -1.25
N GLU A 57 -17.11 0.66 -1.75
CA GLU A 57 -16.01 -0.09 -2.37
C GLU A 57 -15.46 0.62 -3.60
N ASP A 58 -16.36 1.10 -4.45
CA ASP A 58 -16.01 1.82 -5.68
C ASP A 58 -15.28 3.14 -5.38
N LEU A 59 -15.76 3.89 -4.39
CA LEU A 59 -15.08 5.09 -3.90
C LEU A 59 -13.70 4.76 -3.29
N TYR A 60 -13.60 3.67 -2.52
CA TYR A 60 -12.34 3.24 -1.93
C TYR A 60 -11.31 2.88 -3.00
N LEU A 61 -11.70 2.13 -4.03
CA LEU A 61 -10.82 1.82 -5.17
C LEU A 61 -10.32 3.08 -5.87
N TYR A 62 -11.17 4.08 -6.00
CA TYR A 62 -10.75 5.38 -6.55
C TYR A 62 -9.70 6.06 -5.66
N VAL A 63 -9.89 6.07 -4.34
CA VAL A 63 -8.88 6.59 -3.40
C VAL A 63 -7.56 5.83 -3.53
N ILE A 64 -7.59 4.50 -3.56
CA ILE A 64 -6.37 3.68 -3.75
C ILE A 64 -5.68 3.97 -5.08
N GLN A 65 -6.43 4.21 -6.14
CA GLN A 65 -5.87 4.60 -7.44
C GLN A 65 -5.14 5.95 -7.37
N GLU A 66 -5.75 6.96 -6.74
CA GLU A 66 -5.13 8.28 -6.56
C GLU A 66 -3.89 8.20 -5.65
N MET A 67 -3.93 7.39 -4.59
CA MET A 67 -2.77 7.10 -3.75
C MET A 67 -1.63 6.45 -4.56
N SER A 68 -1.95 5.48 -5.41
CA SER A 68 -0.99 4.80 -6.27
C SER A 68 -0.35 5.76 -7.26
N LYS A 69 -1.16 6.62 -7.90
CA LYS A 69 -0.67 7.65 -8.81
C LYS A 69 0.29 8.61 -8.09
N TYR A 70 -0.12 9.13 -6.92
CA TYR A 70 0.75 9.99 -6.11
C TYR A 70 2.08 9.32 -5.76
N LYS A 71 2.05 8.05 -5.36
CA LYS A 71 3.25 7.26 -5.06
C LYS A 71 4.17 7.14 -6.29
N TRP A 72 3.62 6.82 -7.47
CA TRP A 72 4.40 6.69 -8.69
C TRP A 72 5.02 8.02 -9.11
N ASP A 73 4.29 9.12 -9.01
CA ASP A 73 4.79 10.46 -9.31
C ASP A 73 5.95 10.83 -8.36
N THR A 74 5.83 10.51 -7.07
CA THR A 74 6.89 10.73 -6.06
C THR A 74 8.13 9.89 -6.34
N LEU A 75 7.97 8.61 -6.67
CA LEU A 75 9.08 7.71 -7.01
C LEU A 75 9.80 8.16 -8.28
N LYS A 76 9.06 8.55 -9.30
CA LYS A 76 9.61 9.05 -10.55
C LYS A 76 10.41 10.34 -10.35
N GLN A 77 9.91 11.26 -9.52
CA GLN A 77 10.65 12.48 -9.15
C GLN A 77 11.93 12.18 -8.38
N ALA A 78 11.95 11.08 -7.62
CA ALA A 78 13.15 10.60 -6.93
C ALA A 78 14.10 9.78 -7.82
N GLY A 79 13.82 9.65 -9.13
CA GLY A 79 14.67 8.92 -10.09
C GLY A 79 14.54 7.39 -10.00
N VAL A 80 13.51 6.87 -9.33
CA VAL A 80 13.25 5.43 -9.23
C VAL A 80 12.31 5.03 -10.36
N GLU A 81 12.88 4.70 -11.53
CA GLU A 81 12.08 4.39 -12.73
C GLU A 81 11.78 2.90 -12.92
N ASP A 82 12.67 2.00 -12.53
CA ASP A 82 12.43 0.55 -12.64
C ASP A 82 13.26 -0.21 -11.62
N ILE A 83 12.62 -1.04 -10.82
CA ILE A 83 13.30 -1.86 -9.83
C ILE A 83 13.68 -3.18 -10.50
N ASP A 84 14.81 -3.23 -11.19
CA ASP A 84 15.39 -4.49 -11.70
C ASP A 84 16.15 -5.27 -10.60
N GLY A 85 15.92 -4.91 -9.35
CA GLY A 85 16.46 -5.56 -8.17
C GLY A 85 15.84 -6.92 -7.87
N ASP A 86 16.47 -7.63 -6.96
CA ASP A 86 15.90 -8.85 -6.38
C ASP A 86 14.75 -8.52 -5.40
N PHE A 87 14.12 -9.55 -4.85
CA PHE A 87 13.05 -9.41 -3.86
C PHE A 87 13.44 -8.50 -2.69
N PHE A 88 14.67 -8.64 -2.19
CA PHE A 88 15.14 -7.90 -1.02
C PHE A 88 15.36 -6.42 -1.32
N ASP A 89 15.91 -6.11 -2.48
CA ASP A 89 16.10 -4.74 -2.95
C ASP A 89 14.72 -4.09 -3.19
N THR A 90 13.81 -4.82 -3.85
CA THR A 90 12.45 -4.36 -4.12
C THR A 90 11.67 -4.05 -2.85
N ILE A 91 11.77 -4.89 -1.80
CA ILE A 91 11.05 -4.65 -0.53
C ILE A 91 11.62 -3.43 0.19
N ARG A 92 12.97 -3.28 0.19
CA ARG A 92 13.65 -2.13 0.80
C ARG A 92 13.21 -0.82 0.18
N GLU A 93 13.21 -0.74 -1.14
CA GLU A 93 12.80 0.46 -1.88
C GLU A 93 11.32 0.79 -1.70
N LYS A 94 10.45 -0.22 -1.71
CA LYS A 94 9.02 0.00 -1.41
C LYS A 94 8.78 0.55 -0.01
N ILE A 95 9.55 0.11 0.97
CA ILE A 95 9.44 0.61 2.33
C ILE A 95 9.98 2.05 2.42
N MET A 96 11.08 2.37 1.74
CA MET A 96 11.55 3.75 1.64
C MET A 96 10.49 4.66 1.01
N ALA A 97 9.86 4.23 -0.08
CA ALA A 97 8.77 4.97 -0.70
C ALA A 97 7.57 5.16 0.23
N LEU A 98 7.27 4.18 1.09
CA LEU A 98 6.20 4.28 2.08
C LEU A 98 6.56 5.28 3.20
N LEU A 99 7.83 5.35 3.61
CA LEU A 99 8.32 6.37 4.55
C LEU A 99 8.18 7.78 3.97
N GLU A 100 8.58 7.98 2.73
CA GLU A 100 8.40 9.27 2.03
C GLU A 100 6.91 9.63 1.89
N LEU A 101 6.07 8.67 1.54
CA LEU A 101 4.62 8.88 1.51
C LEU A 101 4.09 9.32 2.87
N ARG A 102 4.57 8.71 3.96
CA ARG A 102 4.17 9.07 5.32
C ARG A 102 4.54 10.50 5.69
N LYS A 103 5.70 11.00 5.25
CA LYS A 103 6.15 12.38 5.50
C LYS A 103 5.27 13.39 4.77
N HIS A 104 5.01 13.13 3.50
CA HIS A 104 4.33 14.08 2.63
C HIS A 104 2.81 13.95 2.64
N ASN A 105 2.30 12.73 2.90
CA ASN A 105 0.87 12.47 2.95
C ASN A 105 0.53 11.41 4.02
N PRO A 106 0.52 11.79 5.32
CA PRO A 106 0.30 10.87 6.43
C PRO A 106 -1.06 10.17 6.37
N GLN A 107 -2.08 10.79 5.76
CA GLN A 107 -3.40 10.17 5.60
C GLN A 107 -3.34 8.96 4.66
N TYR A 108 -2.58 9.03 3.57
CA TYR A 108 -2.39 7.90 2.66
C TYR A 108 -1.66 6.74 3.33
N ALA A 109 -0.62 7.04 4.13
CA ALA A 109 0.07 6.03 4.91
C ALA A 109 -0.86 5.37 5.94
N GLN A 110 -1.77 6.14 6.55
CA GLN A 110 -2.76 5.62 7.49
C GLN A 110 -3.80 4.73 6.81
N ILE A 111 -4.27 5.09 5.62
CA ILE A 111 -5.18 4.25 4.81
C ILE A 111 -4.49 2.92 4.46
N ALA A 112 -3.23 2.97 4.03
CA ALA A 112 -2.46 1.77 3.74
C ALA A 112 -2.34 0.86 4.97
N LEU A 113 -2.11 1.42 6.17
CA LEU A 113 -2.11 0.66 7.42
C LEU A 113 -3.46 0.00 7.69
N PHE A 114 -4.54 0.77 7.64
CA PHE A 114 -5.87 0.23 7.90
C PHE A 114 -6.27 -0.85 6.91
N GLN A 115 -5.83 -0.75 5.64
CA GLN A 115 -6.01 -1.80 4.65
C GLN A 115 -5.39 -3.13 5.10
N GLU A 116 -4.23 -3.07 5.79
CA GLU A 116 -3.57 -4.28 6.28
C GLU A 116 -4.25 -4.90 7.50
N MET A 117 -4.88 -4.07 8.31
CA MET A 117 -5.53 -4.47 9.57
C MET A 117 -7.01 -4.79 9.44
N ASP A 118 -7.59 -4.62 8.26
CA ASP A 118 -9.03 -4.82 8.02
C ASP A 118 -9.31 -6.22 7.47
N ASP A 119 -10.11 -7.01 8.19
CA ASP A 119 -10.51 -8.37 7.81
C ASP A 119 -11.78 -8.43 6.95
N ASN A 120 -12.26 -7.29 6.47
CA ASN A 120 -13.37 -7.24 5.52
C ASN A 120 -13.02 -8.04 4.24
N GLU A 121 -13.99 -8.77 3.68
CA GLU A 121 -13.80 -9.64 2.51
C GLU A 121 -13.27 -8.87 1.30
N PHE A 122 -13.82 -7.70 1.02
CA PHE A 122 -13.36 -6.83 -0.07
C PHE A 122 -11.88 -6.43 0.11
N ILE A 123 -11.50 -6.04 1.33
CA ILE A 123 -10.11 -5.66 1.64
C ILE A 123 -9.16 -6.86 1.57
N ARG A 124 -9.59 -8.04 2.07
CA ARG A 124 -8.80 -9.28 1.94
C ARG A 124 -8.53 -9.64 0.48
N LYS A 125 -9.53 -9.51 -0.39
CA LYS A 125 -9.36 -9.74 -1.82
C LYS A 125 -8.37 -8.75 -2.43
N LEU A 126 -8.48 -7.47 -2.10
CA LEU A 126 -7.57 -6.43 -2.58
C LEU A 126 -6.11 -6.68 -2.14
N ARG A 127 -5.90 -7.15 -0.91
CA ARG A 127 -4.57 -7.59 -0.42
C ARG A 127 -4.05 -8.82 -1.18
N GLY A 128 -4.90 -9.79 -1.45
CA GLY A 128 -4.54 -11.00 -2.19
C GLY A 128 -3.93 -10.71 -3.55
N ASP A 129 -4.48 -9.74 -4.28
CA ASP A 129 -3.93 -9.29 -5.56
C ASP A 129 -2.52 -8.68 -5.41
N SER A 130 -2.28 -7.96 -4.30
CA SER A 130 -0.97 -7.40 -3.98
C SER A 130 0.05 -8.49 -3.62
N THR A 131 -0.35 -9.49 -2.84
CA THR A 131 0.48 -10.62 -2.43
C THR A 131 0.92 -11.48 -3.62
N LYS A 132 0.06 -11.65 -4.61
CA LYS A 132 0.37 -12.39 -5.84
C LYS A 132 1.62 -11.84 -6.54
N ARG A 133 1.72 -10.52 -6.66
CA ARG A 133 2.89 -9.87 -7.29
C ARG A 133 4.19 -10.14 -6.52
N TRP A 134 4.14 -10.19 -5.19
CA TRP A 134 5.30 -10.55 -4.37
C TRP A 134 5.74 -11.98 -4.60
N LYS A 135 4.79 -12.92 -4.68
CA LYS A 135 5.09 -14.32 -5.02
C LYS A 135 5.77 -14.44 -6.38
N GLU A 136 5.28 -13.72 -7.39
CA GLU A 136 5.88 -13.70 -8.74
C GLU A 136 7.35 -13.25 -8.71
N ILE A 137 7.68 -12.25 -7.90
CA ILE A 137 9.07 -11.79 -7.71
C ILE A 137 9.92 -12.87 -7.04
N ILE A 138 9.42 -13.48 -5.96
CA ILE A 138 10.13 -14.54 -5.25
C ILE A 138 10.37 -15.77 -6.17
N GLU A 139 9.36 -16.20 -6.90
CA GLU A 139 9.49 -17.32 -7.84
C GLU A 139 10.44 -17.01 -9.00
N ARG A 140 10.47 -15.77 -9.49
CA ARG A 140 11.49 -15.30 -10.43
C ARG A 140 12.90 -15.44 -9.84
N ASP A 141 13.09 -15.03 -8.61
CA ASP A 141 14.40 -15.02 -7.96
C ASP A 141 14.86 -16.43 -7.53
N LYS A 142 13.94 -17.36 -7.27
CA LYS A 142 14.25 -18.79 -7.17
C LYS A 142 14.83 -19.32 -8.49
N LYS A 143 14.21 -18.99 -9.63
CA LYS A 143 14.71 -19.41 -10.95
C LYS A 143 16.07 -18.78 -11.27
N ARG A 144 16.36 -17.57 -10.78
CA ARG A 144 17.65 -16.88 -10.91
C ARG A 144 18.72 -17.44 -9.94
N GLY A 145 18.35 -18.32 -9.02
CA GLY A 145 19.24 -18.87 -8.01
C GLY A 145 19.60 -17.91 -6.86
N ILE A 146 18.87 -16.79 -6.75
CA ILE A 146 19.06 -15.80 -5.68
C ILE A 146 18.41 -16.31 -4.38
N ILE A 147 17.25 -16.95 -4.49
CA ILE A 147 16.50 -17.55 -3.37
C ILE A 147 16.52 -19.07 -3.53
N LYS A 148 16.71 -19.79 -2.43
CA LYS A 148 16.66 -21.26 -2.40
C LYS A 148 15.27 -21.76 -2.84
N PRO A 149 15.19 -22.82 -3.67
CA PRO A 149 13.90 -23.33 -4.18
C PRO A 149 12.93 -23.79 -3.09
N GLU A 150 13.46 -24.31 -1.98
CA GLU A 150 12.68 -24.82 -0.84
C GLU A 150 12.05 -23.74 0.04
N ILE A 151 12.42 -22.47 -0.13
CA ILE A 151 11.84 -21.36 0.65
C ILE A 151 10.36 -21.18 0.28
N ASP A 152 9.50 -21.25 1.28
CA ASP A 152 8.08 -20.94 1.10
C ASP A 152 7.87 -19.43 0.90
N ALA A 153 7.28 -19.07 -0.24
CA ALA A 153 7.08 -17.66 -0.59
C ALA A 153 6.06 -16.96 0.32
N ASP A 154 5.02 -17.67 0.78
CA ASP A 154 4.02 -17.11 1.68
C ASP A 154 4.63 -16.80 3.04
N VAL A 155 5.40 -17.74 3.59
CA VAL A 155 6.11 -17.55 4.86
C VAL A 155 7.11 -16.39 4.77
N MET A 156 7.86 -16.28 3.67
CA MET A 156 8.78 -15.16 3.47
C MET A 156 8.06 -13.81 3.42
N ILE A 157 6.95 -13.72 2.71
CA ILE A 157 6.12 -12.52 2.64
C ILE A 157 5.59 -12.17 4.03
N ASP A 158 5.05 -13.13 4.77
CA ASP A 158 4.50 -12.94 6.10
C ASP A 158 5.56 -12.45 7.10
N MET A 159 6.79 -12.96 7.04
CA MET A 159 7.89 -12.50 7.89
C MET A 159 8.19 -11.02 7.68
N PHE A 160 8.33 -10.56 6.41
CA PHE A 160 8.55 -9.16 6.11
C PHE A 160 7.35 -8.30 6.47
N TYR A 161 6.16 -8.77 6.16
CA TYR A 161 4.92 -8.07 6.40
C TYR A 161 4.70 -7.78 7.89
N ASN A 162 4.80 -8.82 8.73
CA ASN A 162 4.70 -8.68 10.18
C ASN A 162 5.81 -7.79 10.75
N PHE A 163 7.05 -7.92 10.23
CA PHE A 163 8.13 -7.05 10.65
C PHE A 163 7.81 -5.57 10.38
N VAL A 164 7.32 -5.27 9.18
CA VAL A 164 6.97 -3.89 8.78
C VAL A 164 5.80 -3.39 9.62
N LEU A 165 4.70 -4.14 9.73
CA LEU A 165 3.53 -3.77 10.51
C LEU A 165 3.89 -3.44 11.95
N LEU A 166 4.60 -4.32 12.63
CA LEU A 166 4.93 -4.17 14.05
C LEU A 166 5.90 -3.01 14.34
N ASN A 167 6.70 -2.61 13.36
CA ASN A 167 7.73 -1.59 13.58
C ASN A 167 7.40 -0.25 12.93
N PHE A 168 6.77 -0.23 11.76
CA PHE A 168 6.45 0.99 11.01
C PHE A 168 5.38 1.85 11.70
N TYR A 169 4.43 1.19 12.39
CA TYR A 169 3.27 1.86 12.99
C TYR A 169 3.40 2.17 14.47
N LYS A 170 4.58 1.96 15.05
CA LYS A 170 4.84 2.41 16.41
C LYS A 170 4.74 3.94 16.50
N VAL A 171 4.06 4.41 17.54
CA VAL A 171 4.03 5.85 17.86
C VAL A 171 5.46 6.32 18.11
N GLY A 172 5.84 7.46 17.48
CA GLY A 172 7.20 8.01 17.60
C GLY A 172 8.25 7.24 16.80
N LEU A 173 7.89 6.69 15.64
CA LEU A 173 8.82 6.01 14.73
C LEU A 173 10.04 6.89 14.42
N ASP A 174 11.22 6.44 14.86
CA ASP A 174 12.50 6.92 14.38
C ASP A 174 12.84 6.19 13.08
N GLU A 175 12.72 6.87 11.95
CA GLU A 175 12.91 6.29 10.62
C GLU A 175 14.32 5.73 10.43
N GLY A 176 15.36 6.38 10.96
CA GLY A 176 16.72 5.90 10.85
C GLY A 176 16.92 4.58 11.59
N LYS A 177 16.39 4.48 12.82
CA LYS A 177 16.40 3.22 13.58
C LYS A 177 15.56 2.14 12.91
N PHE A 178 14.41 2.50 12.34
CA PHE A 178 13.57 1.56 11.62
C PHE A 178 14.29 1.00 10.39
N MET A 179 14.88 1.85 9.55
CA MET A 179 15.64 1.40 8.37
C MET A 179 16.84 0.54 8.74
N THR A 180 17.59 0.91 9.79
CA THR A 180 18.69 0.08 10.30
C THR A 180 18.20 -1.32 10.73
N ARG A 181 17.06 -1.41 11.37
CA ARG A 181 16.46 -2.71 11.76
C ARG A 181 15.96 -3.49 10.56
N LEU A 182 15.38 -2.81 9.57
CA LEU A 182 14.95 -3.43 8.32
C LEU A 182 16.13 -4.03 7.57
N ASP A 183 17.22 -3.27 7.40
CA ASP A 183 18.44 -3.75 6.73
C ASP A 183 19.04 -4.98 7.44
N LYS A 184 18.99 -5.02 8.79
CA LYS A 184 19.38 -6.22 9.56
C LYS A 184 18.44 -7.40 9.33
N ALA A 185 17.12 -7.17 9.28
CA ALA A 185 16.14 -8.23 9.00
C ALA A 185 16.31 -8.77 7.57
N ILE A 186 16.50 -7.89 6.60
CA ILE A 186 16.80 -8.25 5.22
C ILE A 186 18.06 -9.13 5.17
N LYS A 187 19.14 -8.71 5.84
CA LYS A 187 20.39 -9.48 5.88
C LYS A 187 20.17 -10.90 6.44
N ILE A 188 19.52 -11.01 7.59
CA ILE A 188 19.27 -12.31 8.24
C ILE A 188 18.46 -13.23 7.31
N ILE A 189 17.39 -12.72 6.70
CA ILE A 189 16.52 -13.52 5.83
C ILE A 189 17.25 -13.87 4.53
N ARG A 190 17.98 -12.91 3.94
CA ARG A 190 18.78 -13.13 2.73
C ARG A 190 19.82 -14.23 2.94
N GLU A 191 20.62 -14.17 4.00
CA GLU A 191 21.64 -15.15 4.33
C GLU A 191 21.01 -16.55 4.60
N GLY A 192 19.87 -16.60 5.30
CA GLY A 192 19.15 -17.86 5.54
C GLY A 192 18.49 -18.47 4.30
N SER A 193 18.15 -17.67 3.30
CA SER A 193 17.40 -18.08 2.11
C SER A 193 18.24 -18.15 0.83
N SER A 194 19.44 -17.57 0.81
CA SER A 194 20.36 -17.64 -0.34
C SER A 194 21.08 -18.97 -0.38
N LYS A 195 21.42 -19.42 -1.59
CA LYS A 195 22.36 -20.54 -1.72
C LYS A 195 23.68 -20.15 -1.09
N GLU A 196 24.17 -21.02 -0.19
CA GLU A 196 25.54 -20.86 0.31
C GLU A 196 26.51 -21.00 -0.86
N ILE A 197 27.22 -19.92 -1.13
CA ILE A 197 28.45 -20.01 -1.93
C ILE A 197 29.51 -20.42 -0.93
N TYR A 198 29.62 -21.73 -0.66
CA TYR A 198 30.81 -22.25 -0.02
C TYR A 198 31.96 -22.12 -1.03
N PRO A 199 33.09 -21.53 -0.62
CA PRO A 199 34.26 -21.44 -1.46
C PRO A 199 34.84 -22.82 -1.78
#